data_c51f7a0fe24f1d08832f9490a43a53d9
#
_entry.id   c51f7a0fe24f1d08832f9490a43a53d9
#
_cell.length_a   1.000
_cell.length_b   1.000
_cell.length_c   1.000
_cell.angle_alpha   90.00
_cell.angle_beta   90.00
_cell.angle_gamma   90.00
#
_symmetry.space_group_name_H-M   'P 1'
#
loop_
_entity.id
_entity.type
_entity.pdbx_description
1 polymer ?
#
loop_
_entity_poly.entity_id
_entity_poly.type
_entity_poly.pdbx_seq_one_letter_code
_entity_poly.pdbx_strand_id
1 'polypeptide(L)'
;MTPLLHLRGVSREVRLPDDTLLHILTGVDLDVDVGEHVSIVGRSGSGKSTLLNLLGLLDTPTSGTYLLDGEPTDALRARRRSRLRGEMFGFVFQQFNLLPRRTAAENVAAPLLYARGRDYLTRRRAAREMLDRVGLGSRADQVPERLSGGEQQRVAIARALVRSPRVVLADEPTGALDVETGAQVMALLAQATAENGAALITITHDLSVAALASRQYRLAGGRLSPLVEAGALGAATADRSNA
;
A
#
# COMPACT_ATOMS: atom_id res chain seq x y z
N MET A 1 -14.01 -14.98 9.98
CA MET A 1 -14.28 -14.08 8.84
C MET A 1 -13.24 -14.37 7.79
N THR A 2 -13.55 -14.29 6.51
CA THR A 2 -12.55 -14.47 5.43
C THR A 2 -11.75 -13.17 5.30
N PRO A 3 -10.40 -13.21 5.33
CA PRO A 3 -9.59 -12.01 5.16
C PRO A 3 -9.80 -11.37 3.79
N LEU A 4 -9.61 -10.05 3.71
CA LEU A 4 -9.71 -9.30 2.45
C LEU A 4 -8.60 -9.68 1.47
N LEU A 5 -7.37 -9.83 1.97
CA LEU A 5 -6.24 -10.40 1.24
C LEU A 5 -5.79 -11.67 1.93
N HIS A 6 -5.66 -12.75 1.19
CA HIS A 6 -5.26 -14.05 1.70
C HIS A 6 -4.18 -14.66 0.80
N LEU A 7 -2.94 -14.69 1.28
CA LEU A 7 -1.80 -15.27 0.59
C LEU A 7 -1.35 -16.54 1.32
N ARG A 8 -1.10 -17.62 0.57
CA ARG A 8 -0.55 -18.89 1.10
C ARG A 8 0.52 -19.43 0.18
N GLY A 9 1.72 -19.58 0.74
CA GLY A 9 2.88 -20.12 0.04
C GLY A 9 3.28 -19.33 -1.19
N VAL A 10 2.95 -18.03 -1.26
CA VAL A 10 3.16 -17.20 -2.46
C VAL A 10 4.65 -17.01 -2.73
N SER A 11 5.08 -17.38 -3.92
CA SER A 11 6.45 -17.20 -4.38
C SER A 11 6.51 -16.41 -5.68
N ARG A 12 7.63 -15.71 -5.89
CA ARG A 12 7.90 -15.00 -7.14
C ARG A 12 9.34 -15.22 -7.56
N GLU A 13 9.48 -15.77 -8.75
CA GLU A 13 10.76 -16.08 -9.39
C GLU A 13 10.83 -15.32 -10.72
N VAL A 14 12.03 -14.92 -11.09
CA VAL A 14 12.33 -14.30 -12.37
C VAL A 14 13.50 -15.04 -13.01
N ARG A 15 13.35 -15.40 -14.27
CA ARG A 15 14.43 -15.98 -15.06
C ARG A 15 15.32 -14.85 -15.58
N LEU A 16 16.60 -14.92 -15.25
CA LEU A 16 17.61 -13.98 -15.71
C LEU A 16 18.06 -14.32 -17.14
N PRO A 17 18.74 -13.40 -17.87
CA PRO A 17 19.22 -13.64 -19.23
C PRO A 17 20.18 -14.82 -19.39
N ASP A 18 20.85 -15.23 -18.31
CA ASP A 18 21.75 -16.38 -18.22
C ASP A 18 21.05 -17.70 -17.82
N ASP A 19 19.71 -17.72 -17.92
CA ASP A 19 18.83 -18.82 -17.53
C ASP A 19 18.82 -19.16 -16.03
N THR A 20 19.53 -18.43 -15.17
CA THR A 20 19.42 -18.60 -13.71
C THR A 20 18.07 -18.13 -13.18
N LEU A 21 17.55 -18.83 -12.14
CA LEU A 21 16.31 -18.42 -11.46
C LEU A 21 16.65 -17.56 -10.25
N LEU A 22 16.18 -16.33 -10.27
CA LEU A 22 16.23 -15.43 -9.13
C LEU A 22 14.94 -15.56 -8.31
N HIS A 23 15.04 -16.12 -7.10
CA HIS A 23 13.94 -16.18 -6.14
C HIS A 23 13.82 -14.85 -5.41
N ILE A 24 12.78 -14.07 -5.72
CA ILE A 24 12.54 -12.76 -5.10
C ILE A 24 11.68 -12.91 -3.84
N LEU A 25 10.64 -13.76 -3.93
CA LEU A 25 9.78 -14.10 -2.79
C LEU A 25 9.67 -15.62 -2.70
N THR A 26 9.66 -16.15 -1.48
CA THR A 26 9.64 -17.58 -1.22
C THR A 26 8.65 -17.92 -0.11
N GLY A 27 7.53 -18.55 -0.48
CA GLY A 27 6.55 -19.09 0.47
C GLY A 27 5.96 -18.03 1.41
N VAL A 28 5.51 -16.90 0.86
CA VAL A 28 4.93 -15.81 1.65
C VAL A 28 3.50 -16.17 2.06
N ASP A 29 3.24 -16.14 3.36
CA ASP A 29 1.91 -16.23 3.96
C ASP A 29 1.53 -14.87 4.57
N LEU A 30 0.35 -14.35 4.23
CA LEU A 30 -0.15 -13.09 4.74
C LEU A 30 -1.67 -13.05 4.69
N ASP A 31 -2.29 -12.68 5.80
CA ASP A 31 -3.70 -12.32 5.88
C ASP A 31 -3.83 -10.84 6.21
N VAL A 32 -4.73 -10.14 5.54
CA VAL A 32 -5.08 -8.76 5.85
C VAL A 32 -6.60 -8.64 5.88
N ASP A 33 -7.12 -8.14 6.99
CA ASP A 33 -8.55 -7.94 7.19
C ASP A 33 -9.01 -6.56 6.69
N VAL A 34 -10.32 -6.39 6.55
CA VAL A 34 -10.93 -5.09 6.20
C VAL A 34 -10.62 -4.08 7.31
N GLY A 35 -10.17 -2.89 6.94
CA GLY A 35 -9.85 -1.80 7.88
C GLY A 35 -8.56 -2.02 8.69
N GLU A 36 -7.83 -3.10 8.45
CA GLU A 36 -6.58 -3.39 9.15
C GLU A 36 -5.42 -2.54 8.63
N HIS A 37 -4.55 -2.07 9.52
CA HIS A 37 -3.26 -1.47 9.16
C HIS A 37 -2.13 -2.49 9.42
N VAL A 38 -1.48 -2.91 8.34
CA VAL A 38 -0.32 -3.83 8.36
C VAL A 38 0.91 -3.08 7.86
N SER A 39 2.04 -3.23 8.54
CA SER A 39 3.34 -2.75 8.05
C SER A 39 4.28 -3.88 7.70
N ILE A 40 5.10 -3.68 6.66
CA ILE A 40 6.11 -4.63 6.19
C ILE A 40 7.45 -3.91 6.13
N VAL A 41 8.37 -4.30 7.02
CA VAL A 41 9.72 -3.72 7.06
C VAL A 41 10.72 -4.65 6.39
N GLY A 42 11.75 -4.08 5.79
CA GLY A 42 12.84 -4.86 5.18
C GLY A 42 13.92 -3.97 4.56
N ARG A 43 15.11 -4.53 4.40
CA ARG A 43 16.23 -3.84 3.75
C ARG A 43 15.95 -3.60 2.26
N SER A 44 16.70 -2.70 1.63
CA SER A 44 16.68 -2.57 0.17
C SER A 44 17.00 -3.92 -0.49
N GLY A 45 16.29 -4.24 -1.58
CA GLY A 45 16.46 -5.53 -2.28
C GLY A 45 15.81 -6.76 -1.62
N SER A 46 15.11 -6.63 -0.49
CA SER A 46 14.48 -7.78 0.18
C SER A 46 13.22 -8.33 -0.52
N GLY A 47 12.74 -7.68 -1.60
CA GLY A 47 11.53 -8.10 -2.32
C GLY A 47 10.27 -7.27 -1.99
N LYS A 48 10.38 -6.19 -1.22
CA LYS A 48 9.24 -5.37 -0.77
C LYS A 48 8.37 -4.85 -1.93
N SER A 49 8.99 -4.21 -2.92
CA SER A 49 8.27 -3.68 -4.09
C SER A 49 7.65 -4.80 -4.94
N THR A 50 8.29 -5.98 -4.99
CA THR A 50 7.72 -7.16 -5.65
C THR A 50 6.49 -7.66 -4.89
N LEU A 51 6.54 -7.72 -3.57
CA LEU A 51 5.39 -8.10 -2.74
C LEU A 51 4.24 -7.09 -2.92
N LEU A 52 4.54 -5.78 -2.90
CA LEU A 52 3.54 -4.74 -3.15
C LEU A 52 2.90 -4.89 -4.55
N ASN A 53 3.69 -5.18 -5.57
CA ASN A 53 3.19 -5.38 -6.93
C ASN A 53 2.27 -6.61 -7.02
N LEU A 54 2.58 -7.70 -6.32
CA LEU A 54 1.71 -8.87 -6.23
C LEU A 54 0.40 -8.53 -5.51
N LEU A 55 0.50 -7.91 -4.32
CA LEU A 55 -0.66 -7.49 -3.54
C LEU A 55 -1.59 -6.60 -4.36
N GLY A 56 -1.02 -5.63 -5.09
CA GLY A 56 -1.76 -4.67 -5.92
C GLY A 56 -2.16 -5.18 -7.30
N LEU A 57 -2.03 -6.46 -7.59
CA LEU A 57 -2.35 -7.06 -8.91
C LEU A 57 -1.59 -6.43 -10.09
N LEU A 58 -0.41 -5.84 -9.84
CA LEU A 58 0.50 -5.33 -10.87
C LEU A 58 1.35 -6.46 -11.46
N ASP A 59 1.61 -7.50 -10.67
CA ASP A 59 2.31 -8.71 -11.06
C ASP A 59 1.50 -9.96 -10.64
N THR A 60 1.99 -11.16 -10.97
CA THR A 60 1.37 -12.45 -10.62
C THR A 60 2.38 -13.33 -9.90
N PRO A 61 1.96 -14.10 -8.89
CA PRO A 61 2.82 -15.09 -8.27
C PRO A 61 3.24 -16.16 -9.28
N THR A 62 4.42 -16.73 -9.07
CA THR A 62 4.90 -17.90 -9.83
C THR A 62 4.30 -19.18 -9.26
N SER A 63 4.08 -19.22 -7.95
CA SER A 63 3.42 -20.33 -7.25
C SER A 63 2.75 -19.84 -5.96
N GLY A 64 1.95 -20.71 -5.32
CA GLY A 64 1.14 -20.39 -4.17
C GLY A 64 -0.25 -19.89 -4.56
N THR A 65 -1.02 -19.46 -3.56
CA THR A 65 -2.41 -19.00 -3.75
C THR A 65 -2.55 -17.57 -3.23
N TYR A 66 -3.18 -16.72 -4.03
CA TYR A 66 -3.60 -15.39 -3.61
C TYR A 66 -5.10 -15.19 -3.87
N LEU A 67 -5.88 -15.06 -2.78
CA LEU A 67 -7.30 -14.70 -2.85
C LEU A 67 -7.49 -13.23 -2.49
N LEU A 68 -8.25 -12.52 -3.31
CA LEU A 68 -8.72 -11.15 -3.05
C LEU A 68 -10.22 -11.20 -2.80
N ASP A 69 -10.66 -10.85 -1.59
CA ASP A 69 -12.07 -10.91 -1.20
C ASP A 69 -12.69 -12.30 -1.45
N GLY A 70 -11.90 -13.37 -1.20
CA GLY A 70 -12.27 -14.76 -1.44
C GLY A 70 -12.16 -15.23 -2.91
N GLU A 71 -11.92 -14.35 -3.88
CA GLU A 71 -11.75 -14.71 -5.30
C GLU A 71 -10.29 -15.02 -5.63
N PRO A 72 -9.97 -16.16 -6.29
CA PRO A 72 -8.62 -16.48 -6.76
C PRO A 72 -8.12 -15.46 -7.80
N THR A 73 -6.87 -15.00 -7.65
CA THR A 73 -6.29 -13.97 -8.54
C THR A 73 -5.46 -14.55 -9.69
N ASP A 74 -5.05 -15.80 -9.62
CA ASP A 74 -4.22 -16.51 -10.61
C ASP A 74 -4.91 -16.66 -11.96
N ALA A 75 -6.20 -17.03 -11.95
CA ALA A 75 -7.03 -17.23 -13.15
C ALA A 75 -7.59 -15.92 -13.75
N LEU A 76 -7.28 -14.75 -13.17
CA LEU A 76 -7.80 -13.48 -13.65
C LEU A 76 -7.19 -13.09 -15.01
N ARG A 77 -8.06 -12.91 -16.02
CA ARG A 77 -7.66 -12.33 -17.31
C ARG A 77 -7.17 -10.88 -17.10
N ALA A 78 -6.22 -10.43 -17.92
CA ALA A 78 -5.60 -9.09 -17.82
C ALA A 78 -6.62 -7.94 -17.69
N ARG A 79 -7.73 -7.99 -18.44
CA ARG A 79 -8.80 -6.99 -18.38
C ARG A 79 -9.51 -6.97 -17.01
N ARG A 80 -9.82 -8.15 -16.43
CA ARG A 80 -10.46 -8.27 -15.10
C ARG A 80 -9.51 -7.80 -14.02
N ARG A 81 -8.24 -8.21 -14.09
CA ARG A 81 -7.18 -7.77 -13.18
C ARG A 81 -7.01 -6.25 -13.17
N SER A 82 -6.92 -5.62 -14.34
CA SER A 82 -6.81 -4.16 -14.46
C SER A 82 -8.04 -3.44 -13.89
N ARG A 83 -9.23 -3.99 -14.09
CA ARG A 83 -10.47 -3.45 -13.52
C ARG A 83 -10.48 -3.55 -12.00
N LEU A 84 -10.20 -4.73 -11.43
CA LEU A 84 -10.12 -4.95 -9.98
C LEU A 84 -9.08 -4.04 -9.33
N ARG A 85 -7.89 -3.90 -9.96
CA ARG A 85 -6.87 -2.97 -9.48
C ARG A 85 -7.40 -1.54 -9.37
N GLY A 86 -8.10 -1.05 -10.37
CA GLY A 86 -8.66 0.29 -10.35
C GLY A 86 -9.86 0.47 -9.41
N GLU A 87 -10.57 -0.59 -9.04
CA GLU A 87 -11.74 -0.55 -8.16
C GLU A 87 -11.39 -0.80 -6.69
N MET A 88 -10.42 -1.69 -6.44
CA MET A 88 -10.11 -2.18 -5.09
C MET A 88 -8.90 -1.49 -4.45
N PHE A 89 -7.97 -0.96 -5.26
CA PHE A 89 -6.67 -0.50 -4.76
C PHE A 89 -6.43 0.99 -4.97
N GLY A 90 -5.88 1.65 -3.93
CA GLY A 90 -5.21 2.93 -3.99
C GLY A 90 -3.70 2.76 -3.80
N PHE A 91 -2.89 3.52 -4.53
CA PHE A 91 -1.44 3.43 -4.45
C PHE A 91 -0.85 4.78 -4.03
N VAL A 92 0.03 4.74 -3.03
CA VAL A 92 0.84 5.88 -2.57
C VAL A 92 2.30 5.47 -2.70
N PHE A 93 3.12 6.27 -3.38
CA PHE A 93 4.52 5.98 -3.68
C PHE A 93 5.45 7.01 -3.05
N GLN A 94 6.70 6.63 -2.82
CA GLN A 94 7.77 7.49 -2.29
C GLN A 94 8.00 8.73 -3.15
N GLN A 95 8.02 8.59 -4.48
CA GLN A 95 8.26 9.68 -5.43
C GLN A 95 6.98 10.39 -5.89
N PHE A 96 5.89 10.31 -5.11
CA PHE A 96 4.57 10.90 -5.38
C PHE A 96 3.95 10.47 -6.71
N ASN A 97 4.72 10.32 -7.78
CA ASN A 97 4.29 9.93 -9.14
C ASN A 97 3.12 10.79 -9.65
N LEU A 98 3.19 12.09 -9.39
CA LEU A 98 2.22 13.03 -9.91
C LEU A 98 2.47 13.30 -11.40
N LEU A 99 1.39 13.51 -12.14
CA LEU A 99 1.45 13.90 -13.54
C LEU A 99 1.97 15.33 -13.63
N PRO A 100 3.13 15.58 -14.25
CA PRO A 100 3.69 16.93 -14.39
C PRO A 100 2.76 17.79 -15.24
N ARG A 101 2.76 19.11 -15.03
CA ARG A 101 1.93 20.08 -15.76
C ARG A 101 0.42 19.82 -15.67
N ARG A 102 -0.04 18.92 -14.81
CA ARG A 102 -1.44 18.73 -14.45
C ARG A 102 -1.67 19.27 -13.05
N THR A 103 -2.78 19.95 -12.85
CA THR A 103 -3.12 20.51 -11.54
C THR A 103 -3.31 19.41 -10.49
N ALA A 104 -3.28 19.77 -9.19
CA ALA A 104 -3.59 18.84 -8.11
C ALA A 104 -4.96 18.19 -8.32
N ALA A 105 -5.98 18.97 -8.70
CA ALA A 105 -7.31 18.43 -8.99
C ALA A 105 -7.31 17.46 -10.18
N GLU A 106 -6.55 17.74 -11.25
CA GLU A 106 -6.42 16.81 -12.39
C GLU A 106 -5.68 15.53 -12.01
N ASN A 107 -4.64 15.63 -11.17
CA ASN A 107 -3.94 14.45 -10.64
C ASN A 107 -4.87 13.56 -9.82
N VAL A 108 -5.66 14.15 -8.91
CA VAL A 108 -6.63 13.42 -8.09
C VAL A 108 -7.77 12.85 -8.95
N ALA A 109 -8.21 13.55 -9.99
CA ALA A 109 -9.25 13.08 -10.90
C ALA A 109 -8.79 11.94 -11.85
N ALA A 110 -7.48 11.72 -12.02
CA ALA A 110 -6.95 10.77 -13.01
C ALA A 110 -7.51 9.34 -12.89
N PRO A 111 -7.61 8.72 -11.69
CA PRO A 111 -8.21 7.39 -11.55
C PRO A 111 -9.68 7.34 -11.98
N LEU A 112 -10.41 8.44 -11.86
CA LEU A 112 -11.82 8.54 -12.23
C LEU A 112 -12.05 8.63 -13.75
N LEU A 113 -11.00 8.85 -14.55
CA LEU A 113 -11.09 8.78 -16.02
C LEU A 113 -11.44 7.39 -16.51
N TYR A 114 -11.12 6.35 -15.72
CA TYR A 114 -11.44 4.95 -16.03
C TYR A 114 -12.72 4.47 -15.35
N ALA A 115 -13.38 5.33 -14.55
CA ALA A 115 -14.70 5.07 -13.98
C ALA A 115 -15.81 5.17 -15.04
N ARG A 116 -16.99 4.66 -14.72
CA ARG A 116 -18.16 4.70 -15.61
C ARG A 116 -19.30 5.48 -14.96
N GLY A 117 -20.23 5.94 -15.80
CA GLY A 117 -21.46 6.56 -15.34
C GLY A 117 -21.18 7.84 -14.53
N ARG A 118 -21.84 7.96 -13.38
CA ARG A 118 -21.86 9.16 -12.54
C ARG A 118 -20.45 9.57 -12.08
N ASP A 119 -19.62 8.62 -11.70
CA ASP A 119 -18.27 8.89 -11.18
C ASP A 119 -17.39 9.59 -12.24
N TYR A 120 -17.49 9.19 -13.50
CA TYR A 120 -16.82 9.89 -14.59
C TYR A 120 -17.33 11.33 -14.75
N LEU A 121 -18.63 11.55 -14.66
CA LEU A 121 -19.24 12.87 -14.83
C LEU A 121 -18.92 13.81 -13.66
N THR A 122 -18.87 13.32 -12.44
CA THR A 122 -18.61 14.10 -11.22
C THR A 122 -17.14 14.18 -10.83
N ARG A 123 -16.22 13.59 -11.60
CA ARG A 123 -14.80 13.44 -11.27
C ARG A 123 -14.08 14.72 -10.80
N ARG A 124 -14.39 15.86 -11.44
CA ARG A 124 -13.76 17.15 -11.07
C ARG A 124 -14.22 17.61 -9.68
N ARG A 125 -15.48 17.42 -9.37
CA ARG A 125 -16.05 17.75 -8.08
C ARG A 125 -15.49 16.80 -7.01
N ALA A 126 -15.52 15.51 -7.24
CA ALA A 126 -14.98 14.51 -6.33
C ALA A 126 -13.48 14.74 -6.02
N ALA A 127 -12.70 15.14 -7.03
CA ALA A 127 -11.28 15.45 -6.85
C ALA A 127 -11.08 16.67 -5.93
N ARG A 128 -11.88 17.74 -6.08
CA ARG A 128 -11.80 18.94 -5.22
C ARG A 128 -12.24 18.62 -3.80
N GLU A 129 -13.36 17.91 -3.62
CA GLU A 129 -13.83 17.46 -2.31
C GLU A 129 -12.77 16.60 -1.59
N MET A 130 -12.05 15.73 -2.33
CA MET A 130 -10.97 14.94 -1.75
C MET A 130 -9.74 15.80 -1.39
N LEU A 131 -9.41 16.82 -2.20
CA LEU A 131 -8.36 17.80 -1.86
C LEU A 131 -8.71 18.61 -0.62
N ASP A 132 -9.97 19.00 -0.44
CA ASP A 132 -10.44 19.67 0.78
C ASP A 132 -10.22 18.77 2.02
N ARG A 133 -10.53 17.47 1.91
CA ARG A 133 -10.31 16.49 3.01
C ARG A 133 -8.85 16.34 3.41
N VAL A 134 -7.92 16.50 2.49
CA VAL A 134 -6.46 16.44 2.79
C VAL A 134 -5.85 17.84 3.05
N GLY A 135 -6.69 18.87 3.21
CA GLY A 135 -6.28 20.25 3.54
C GLY A 135 -5.63 21.00 2.38
N LEU A 136 -5.96 20.65 1.13
CA LEU A 136 -5.38 21.24 -0.08
C LEU A 136 -6.41 21.90 -1.01
N GLY A 137 -7.61 22.24 -0.52
CA GLY A 137 -8.66 22.86 -1.34
C GLY A 137 -8.20 24.13 -2.05
N SER A 138 -7.49 25.03 -1.34
CA SER A 138 -6.93 26.26 -1.91
C SER A 138 -5.79 26.03 -2.91
N ARG A 139 -5.24 24.81 -2.96
CA ARG A 139 -4.14 24.40 -3.86
C ARG A 139 -4.61 23.58 -5.06
N ALA A 140 -5.93 23.36 -5.21
CA ALA A 140 -6.50 22.47 -6.23
C ALA A 140 -6.06 22.77 -7.66
N ASP A 141 -5.82 24.04 -8.00
CA ASP A 141 -5.42 24.49 -9.33
C ASP A 141 -3.89 24.67 -9.50
N GLN A 142 -3.10 24.31 -8.45
CA GLN A 142 -1.64 24.35 -8.54
C GLN A 142 -1.10 23.09 -9.23
N VAL A 143 -0.02 23.26 -9.98
CA VAL A 143 0.75 22.14 -10.56
C VAL A 143 1.76 21.62 -9.56
N PRO A 144 2.20 20.32 -9.65
CA PRO A 144 3.12 19.70 -8.69
C PRO A 144 4.38 20.52 -8.44
N GLU A 145 4.93 21.18 -9.46
CA GLU A 145 6.15 21.97 -9.37
C GLU A 145 6.03 23.21 -8.46
N ARG A 146 4.81 23.59 -8.07
CA ARG A 146 4.51 24.70 -7.16
C ARG A 146 4.07 24.23 -5.77
N LEU A 147 4.11 22.93 -5.52
CA LEU A 147 3.74 22.32 -4.25
C LEU A 147 4.98 21.85 -3.49
N SER A 148 4.96 22.00 -2.16
CA SER A 148 5.99 21.38 -1.29
C SER A 148 5.92 19.85 -1.37
N GLY A 149 6.95 19.13 -0.92
CA GLY A 149 6.97 17.68 -0.89
C GLY A 149 5.79 17.09 -0.10
N GLY A 150 5.48 17.64 1.07
CA GLY A 150 4.34 17.24 1.88
C GLY A 150 2.99 17.52 1.21
N GLU A 151 2.85 18.64 0.48
CA GLU A 151 1.65 18.93 -0.32
C GLU A 151 1.53 17.95 -1.48
N GLN A 152 2.63 17.63 -2.18
CA GLN A 152 2.61 16.65 -3.27
C GLN A 152 2.21 15.27 -2.75
N GLN A 153 2.70 14.85 -1.57
CA GLN A 153 2.32 13.58 -0.98
C GLN A 153 0.84 13.56 -0.58
N ARG A 154 0.30 14.66 -0.04
CA ARG A 154 -1.14 14.78 0.23
C ARG A 154 -1.99 14.71 -1.04
N VAL A 155 -1.52 15.26 -2.17
CA VAL A 155 -2.16 15.06 -3.49
C VAL A 155 -2.14 13.59 -3.91
N ALA A 156 -1.01 12.89 -3.71
CA ALA A 156 -0.89 11.46 -4.01
C ALA A 156 -1.83 10.61 -3.14
N ILE A 157 -1.98 10.93 -1.86
CA ILE A 157 -2.95 10.30 -0.94
C ILE A 157 -4.39 10.55 -1.43
N ALA A 158 -4.74 11.81 -1.74
CA ALA A 158 -6.06 12.15 -2.27
C ALA A 158 -6.36 11.37 -3.55
N ARG A 159 -5.38 11.25 -4.46
CA ARG A 159 -5.50 10.45 -5.69
C ARG A 159 -5.74 8.96 -5.38
N ALA A 160 -5.05 8.41 -4.39
CA ALA A 160 -5.23 7.02 -3.99
C ALA A 160 -6.64 6.75 -3.44
N LEU A 161 -7.22 7.71 -2.70
CA LEU A 161 -8.48 7.55 -1.98
C LEU A 161 -9.73 7.98 -2.77
N VAL A 162 -9.60 8.73 -3.87
CA VAL A 162 -10.72 9.34 -4.59
C VAL A 162 -11.77 8.35 -5.12
N ARG A 163 -11.40 7.08 -5.30
CA ARG A 163 -12.31 5.99 -5.69
C ARG A 163 -12.81 5.15 -4.52
N SER A 164 -12.56 5.57 -3.28
CA SER A 164 -12.91 4.81 -2.08
C SER A 164 -12.43 3.36 -2.15
N PRO A 165 -11.11 3.13 -2.33
CA PRO A 165 -10.57 1.78 -2.47
C PRO A 165 -10.80 0.98 -1.18
N ARG A 166 -10.81 -0.36 -1.29
CA ARG A 166 -10.85 -1.25 -0.12
C ARG A 166 -9.46 -1.52 0.47
N VAL A 167 -8.41 -1.31 -0.32
CA VAL A 167 -7.00 -1.49 0.09
C VAL A 167 -6.18 -0.29 -0.37
N VAL A 168 -5.38 0.25 0.52
CA VAL A 168 -4.35 1.24 0.19
C VAL A 168 -2.98 0.62 0.38
N LEU A 169 -2.17 0.65 -0.67
CA LEU A 169 -0.80 0.18 -0.70
C LEU A 169 0.14 1.39 -0.71
N ALA A 170 0.95 1.55 0.34
CA ALA A 170 1.87 2.66 0.51
C ALA A 170 3.32 2.17 0.51
N ASP A 171 4.08 2.53 -0.53
CA ASP A 171 5.51 2.20 -0.67
C ASP A 171 6.34 3.41 -0.23
N GLU A 172 7.02 3.29 0.92
CA GLU A 172 7.86 4.32 1.54
C GLU A 172 7.18 5.72 1.56
N PRO A 173 5.96 5.85 2.10
CA PRO A 173 5.12 7.04 1.92
C PRO A 173 5.71 8.33 2.50
N THR A 174 6.76 8.24 3.33
CA THR A 174 7.45 9.36 3.96
C THR A 174 8.91 9.50 3.52
N GLY A 175 9.41 8.59 2.69
CA GLY A 175 10.84 8.48 2.37
C GLY A 175 11.46 9.68 1.62
N ALA A 176 10.63 10.60 1.11
CA ALA A 176 11.06 11.84 0.44
C ALA A 176 10.78 13.10 1.28
N LEU A 177 10.37 12.94 2.55
CA LEU A 177 9.93 14.03 3.44
C LEU A 177 10.86 14.15 4.67
N ASP A 178 10.90 15.31 5.27
CA ASP A 178 11.45 15.48 6.61
C ASP A 178 10.59 14.78 7.68
N VAL A 179 11.15 14.55 8.85
CA VAL A 179 10.53 13.73 9.91
C VAL A 179 9.17 14.29 10.35
N GLU A 180 9.06 15.62 10.52
CA GLU A 180 7.83 16.25 11.00
C GLU A 180 6.72 16.18 9.95
N THR A 181 7.04 16.56 8.71
CA THR A 181 6.11 16.46 7.57
C THR A 181 5.71 15.00 7.34
N GLY A 182 6.65 14.06 7.45
CA GLY A 182 6.40 12.63 7.32
C GLY A 182 5.40 12.12 8.34
N ALA A 183 5.55 12.51 9.62
CA ALA A 183 4.62 12.13 10.69
C ALA A 183 3.19 12.65 10.42
N GLN A 184 3.05 13.92 9.98
CA GLN A 184 1.75 14.51 9.63
C GLN A 184 1.10 13.79 8.45
N VAL A 185 1.87 13.43 7.42
CA VAL A 185 1.40 12.70 6.24
C VAL A 185 0.96 11.30 6.61
N MET A 186 1.70 10.59 7.47
CA MET A 186 1.29 9.25 7.94
C MET A 186 0.02 9.29 8.79
N ALA A 187 -0.11 10.26 9.68
CA ALA A 187 -1.33 10.43 10.47
C ALA A 187 -2.55 10.67 9.56
N LEU A 188 -2.41 11.56 8.56
CA LEU A 188 -3.45 11.81 7.57
C LEU A 188 -3.81 10.54 6.77
N LEU A 189 -2.81 9.79 6.31
CA LEU A 189 -3.02 8.55 5.53
C LEU A 189 -3.76 7.51 6.38
N ALA A 190 -3.33 7.28 7.62
CA ALA A 190 -3.95 6.32 8.53
C ALA A 190 -5.40 6.74 8.87
N GLN A 191 -5.63 7.99 9.19
CA GLN A 191 -6.97 8.51 9.46
C GLN A 191 -7.89 8.37 8.24
N ALA A 192 -7.46 8.84 7.08
CA ALA A 192 -8.28 8.81 5.87
C ALA A 192 -8.60 7.40 5.38
N THR A 193 -7.70 6.42 5.59
CA THR A 193 -7.95 5.01 5.28
C THR A 193 -8.95 4.40 6.27
N ALA A 194 -8.80 4.68 7.56
CA ALA A 194 -9.72 4.20 8.61
C ALA A 194 -11.15 4.74 8.41
N GLU A 195 -11.30 6.03 8.10
CA GLU A 195 -12.61 6.66 7.81
C GLU A 195 -13.33 6.02 6.63
N ASN A 196 -12.57 5.51 5.64
CA ASN A 196 -13.13 4.80 4.49
C ASN A 196 -13.30 3.28 4.73
N GLY A 197 -12.90 2.75 5.90
CA GLY A 197 -12.89 1.32 6.19
C GLY A 197 -11.93 0.53 5.29
N ALA A 198 -10.93 1.18 4.70
CA ALA A 198 -9.94 0.55 3.84
C ALA A 198 -8.84 -0.11 4.67
N ALA A 199 -8.34 -1.27 4.24
CA ALA A 199 -7.10 -1.81 4.75
C ALA A 199 -5.92 -0.97 4.27
N LEU A 200 -4.94 -0.72 5.14
CA LEU A 200 -3.69 -0.02 4.82
C LEU A 200 -2.51 -0.98 4.93
N ILE A 201 -1.73 -1.10 3.86
CA ILE A 201 -0.47 -1.85 3.88
C ILE A 201 0.66 -0.87 3.60
N THR A 202 1.49 -0.64 4.62
CA THR A 202 2.64 0.25 4.53
C THR A 202 3.92 -0.56 4.38
N ILE A 203 4.67 -0.31 3.33
CA ILE A 203 6.02 -0.85 3.14
C ILE A 203 7.01 0.26 3.50
N THR A 204 7.93 -0.04 4.42
CA THR A 204 8.91 0.96 4.86
C THR A 204 10.18 0.30 5.41
N HIS A 205 11.26 1.06 5.49
CA HIS A 205 12.45 0.70 6.26
C HIS A 205 12.50 1.44 7.62
N ASP A 206 11.59 2.38 7.85
CA ASP A 206 11.50 3.16 9.09
C ASP A 206 10.61 2.43 10.11
N LEU A 207 11.21 2.04 11.23
CA LEU A 207 10.52 1.34 12.31
C LEU A 207 9.50 2.22 13.04
N SER A 208 9.69 3.54 13.05
CA SER A 208 8.73 4.47 13.67
C SER A 208 7.43 4.52 12.88
N VAL A 209 7.53 4.52 11.55
CA VAL A 209 6.38 4.41 10.65
C VAL A 209 5.72 3.03 10.77
N ALA A 210 6.53 1.98 10.85
CA ALA A 210 6.02 0.62 11.00
C ALA A 210 5.25 0.41 12.30
N ALA A 211 5.67 1.06 13.39
CA ALA A 211 5.02 0.97 14.70
C ALA A 211 3.59 1.55 14.75
N LEU A 212 3.17 2.32 13.73
CA LEU A 212 1.80 2.83 13.62
C LEU A 212 0.79 1.74 13.22
N ALA A 213 1.27 0.61 12.69
CA ALA A 213 0.43 -0.48 12.24
C ALA A 213 0.05 -1.43 13.39
N SER A 214 -1.16 -2.01 13.31
CA SER A 214 -1.65 -3.01 14.27
C SER A 214 -0.90 -4.34 14.19
N ARG A 215 -0.39 -4.69 13.00
CA ARG A 215 0.45 -5.88 12.78
C ARG A 215 1.66 -5.50 11.95
N GLN A 216 2.79 -6.04 12.35
CA GLN A 216 4.07 -5.73 11.74
C GLN A 216 4.76 -7.01 11.26
N TYR A 217 5.35 -6.94 10.08
CA TYR A 217 6.09 -8.04 9.48
C TYR A 217 7.48 -7.59 9.04
N ARG A 218 8.40 -8.56 9.01
CA ARG A 218 9.73 -8.39 8.41
C ARG A 218 9.83 -9.22 7.14
N LEU A 219 10.26 -8.58 6.06
CA LEU A 219 10.62 -9.26 4.82
C LEU A 219 12.15 -9.32 4.71
N ALA A 220 12.69 -10.54 4.77
CA ALA A 220 14.13 -10.79 4.68
C ALA A 220 14.38 -12.05 3.86
N GLY A 221 15.32 -11.98 2.89
CA GLY A 221 15.61 -13.11 2.00
C GLY A 221 14.38 -13.67 1.27
N GLY A 222 13.45 -12.78 0.88
CA GLY A 222 12.22 -13.17 0.19
C GLY A 222 11.16 -13.83 1.08
N ARG A 223 11.38 -13.95 2.38
CA ARG A 223 10.45 -14.56 3.35
C ARG A 223 9.83 -13.51 4.26
N LEU A 224 8.53 -13.66 4.50
CA LEU A 224 7.77 -12.80 5.41
C LEU A 224 7.65 -13.49 6.77
N SER A 225 7.94 -12.76 7.85
CA SER A 225 7.75 -13.24 9.23
C SER A 225 7.17 -12.13 10.11
N PRO A 226 6.35 -12.45 11.13
CA PRO A 226 5.91 -11.45 12.09
C PRO A 226 7.11 -10.72 12.73
N LEU A 227 7.01 -9.41 12.88
CA LEU A 227 7.96 -8.63 13.66
C LEU A 227 7.52 -8.68 15.12
N VAL A 228 8.06 -9.63 15.89
CA VAL A 228 7.81 -9.74 17.33
C VAL A 228 8.65 -8.67 18.02
N GLU A 229 8.03 -7.80 18.82
CA GLU A 229 8.79 -6.92 19.70
C GLU A 229 9.66 -7.76 20.63
N ALA A 230 10.92 -7.38 20.79
CA ALA A 230 11.91 -8.09 21.62
C ALA A 230 11.54 -8.16 23.14
N GLY A 231 10.38 -7.65 23.54
CA GLY A 231 9.87 -7.66 24.90
C GLY A 231 9.05 -8.89 25.31
N ALA A 232 8.57 -9.74 24.37
CA ALA A 232 7.71 -10.87 24.69
C ALA A 232 8.45 -12.17 25.03
N LEU A 233 9.76 -12.23 24.81
CA LEU A 233 10.59 -13.43 25.09
C LEU A 233 11.09 -13.53 26.54
N GLY A 234 10.86 -12.51 27.40
CA GLY A 234 11.32 -12.48 28.78
C GLY A 234 10.40 -13.15 29.82
N ALA A 235 9.15 -13.48 29.48
CA ALA A 235 8.18 -13.97 30.46
C ALA A 235 8.02 -15.49 30.52
N ALA A 236 8.64 -16.26 29.61
CA ALA A 236 8.41 -17.72 29.52
C ALA A 236 9.49 -18.59 30.14
N THR A 237 10.58 -18.02 30.72
CA THR A 237 11.70 -18.79 31.28
C THR A 237 11.88 -18.68 32.81
N ALA A 238 11.00 -17.99 33.51
CA ALA A 238 11.15 -17.77 34.98
C ALA A 238 10.39 -18.76 35.89
N ASP A 239 9.76 -19.81 35.37
CA ASP A 239 8.99 -20.74 36.20
C ASP A 239 9.38 -22.23 36.02
N ARG A 240 10.69 -22.51 36.04
CA ARG A 240 11.21 -23.88 36.23
C ARG A 240 12.52 -23.93 37.03
N SER A 241 12.55 -23.38 38.24
CA SER A 241 13.58 -23.74 39.22
C SER A 241 13.10 -23.38 40.62
N ASN A 242 12.16 -24.16 41.12
CA ASN A 242 11.98 -24.40 42.53
C ASN A 242 10.96 -25.55 42.69
N ALA A 243 11.44 -26.78 42.66
CA ALA A 243 10.86 -27.93 43.35
C ALA A 243 11.94 -29.01 43.47
#